data_a78d459021154a5dd956c0c256af771c
#
_entry.id   a78d459021154a5dd956c0c256af771c
#
_cell.length_a   1.000
_cell.length_b   1.000
_cell.length_c   1.000
_cell.angle_alpha   90.00
_cell.angle_beta   90.00
_cell.angle_gamma   90.00
#
_symmetry.space_group_name_H-M   'P 1'
#
loop_
_entity.id
_entity.type
_entity.pdbx_description
1 polymer ?
#
loop_
_entity_poly.entity_id
_entity_poly.type
_entity_poly.pdbx_seq_one_letter_code
_entity_poly.pdbx_strand_id
1 'polypeptide(L)'
;MSHHIVEFQDVHFHYPDGTAALNGLSLRITHGESVGIVGANGSGKSTLLMHTNGFLLPQSGSITIGDQKLDRKTRQEVRKKVGLIFQNPDDQLFMPTVFDDVAFGPLNLGLSPDRVRECVHEALETVGCLGLSEKPPHHLSGGQKSAVAIAAVIAMQPDILVMDEPASHLDPKSRRALINLLMHFHHTKIIASHDLDLILDVCKRCVIIKEGRVIADGPSEEMLSNRRLLEENNLELPLSLQKRDFSPGGDMYEITKLHHLLGHWAEHNSEHAKTYRDWAKKAESLGRKDLAELLLRIAEETVAMDKLFRNAMELCR
;
A
#
# COMPACT_ATOMS: atom_id res chain seq x y z
N MET A 1 -2.46 -27.81 16.68
CA MET A 1 -1.16 -27.32 16.22
C MET A 1 -1.41 -26.00 15.53
N SER A 2 -0.85 -24.88 16.02
CA SER A 2 -1.02 -23.59 15.34
C SER A 2 -0.10 -23.62 14.10
N HIS A 3 -0.70 -23.78 12.93
CA HIS A 3 0.04 -23.70 11.68
C HIS A 3 0.36 -22.23 11.42
N HIS A 4 1.59 -21.82 11.66
CA HIS A 4 2.09 -20.54 11.16
C HIS A 4 2.08 -20.57 9.65
N ILE A 5 1.47 -19.57 9.01
CA ILE A 5 1.41 -19.51 7.56
C ILE A 5 2.51 -18.60 6.98
N VAL A 6 2.98 -17.63 7.81
CA VAL A 6 4.10 -16.74 7.47
C VAL A 6 5.01 -16.63 8.69
N GLU A 7 6.29 -16.89 8.53
CA GLU A 7 7.29 -16.73 9.58
C GLU A 7 8.54 -16.05 9.04
N PHE A 8 8.89 -14.93 9.64
CA PHE A 8 10.18 -14.24 9.49
C PHE A 8 11.03 -14.52 10.72
N GLN A 9 12.28 -14.93 10.52
CA GLN A 9 13.24 -15.20 11.60
C GLN A 9 14.52 -14.42 11.35
N ASP A 10 14.77 -13.38 12.15
CA ASP A 10 15.98 -12.54 12.13
C ASP A 10 16.35 -12.07 10.71
N VAL A 11 15.37 -11.54 9.97
CA VAL A 11 15.53 -11.17 8.57
C VAL A 11 16.21 -9.83 8.43
N HIS A 12 17.31 -9.80 7.64
CA HIS A 12 18.02 -8.59 7.26
C HIS A 12 17.97 -8.39 5.74
N PHE A 13 17.80 -7.14 5.34
CA PHE A 13 17.82 -6.76 3.93
C PHE A 13 18.24 -5.30 3.76
N HIS A 14 19.17 -5.07 2.82
CA HIS A 14 19.62 -3.75 2.37
C HIS A 14 19.42 -3.65 0.86
N TYR A 15 18.94 -2.51 0.42
CA TYR A 15 18.89 -2.19 -1.01
C TYR A 15 20.30 -1.97 -1.61
N PRO A 16 20.46 -2.03 -2.94
CA PRO A 16 21.78 -1.84 -3.58
C PRO A 16 22.44 -0.49 -3.30
N ASP A 17 21.67 0.53 -2.96
CA ASP A 17 22.13 1.86 -2.55
C ASP A 17 22.64 1.92 -1.09
N GLY A 18 22.62 0.78 -0.37
CA GLY A 18 23.01 0.68 1.03
C GLY A 18 21.90 0.97 2.04
N THR A 19 20.70 1.34 1.60
CA THR A 19 19.58 1.61 2.50
C THR A 19 19.16 0.34 3.24
N ALA A 20 19.29 0.34 4.57
CA ALA A 20 18.86 -0.75 5.43
C ALA A 20 17.33 -0.73 5.56
N ALA A 21 16.65 -1.77 5.06
CA ALA A 21 15.19 -1.84 5.06
C ALA A 21 14.62 -2.83 6.06
N LEU A 22 15.30 -3.95 6.34
CA LEU A 22 14.96 -4.89 7.40
C LEU A 22 16.21 -5.17 8.25
N ASN A 23 16.07 -5.09 9.56
CA ASN A 23 17.18 -5.09 10.52
C ASN A 23 16.97 -6.12 11.65
N GLY A 24 16.97 -7.43 11.32
CA GLY A 24 16.69 -8.49 12.28
C GLY A 24 15.19 -8.63 12.58
N LEU A 25 14.36 -8.44 11.54
CA LEU A 25 12.92 -8.52 11.69
C LEU A 25 12.49 -9.97 11.92
N SER A 26 11.73 -10.18 13.01
CA SER A 26 11.09 -11.45 13.33
C SER A 26 9.58 -11.22 13.50
N LEU A 27 8.77 -12.02 12.79
CA LEU A 27 7.32 -11.92 12.82
C LEU A 27 6.70 -13.27 12.47
N ARG A 28 5.63 -13.66 13.18
CA ARG A 28 4.84 -14.86 12.89
C ARG A 28 3.39 -14.48 12.67
N ILE A 29 2.81 -15.02 11.62
CA ILE A 29 1.38 -14.84 11.28
C ILE A 29 0.78 -16.23 11.14
N THR A 30 -0.38 -16.47 11.74
CA THR A 30 -1.08 -17.74 11.69
C THR A 30 -2.16 -17.73 10.60
N HIS A 31 -2.62 -18.93 10.22
CA HIS A 31 -3.67 -19.06 9.21
C HIS A 31 -4.96 -18.36 9.64
N GLY A 32 -5.56 -17.59 8.73
CA GLY A 32 -6.82 -16.87 8.97
C GLY A 32 -6.67 -15.56 9.74
N GLU A 33 -5.45 -15.16 10.16
CA GLU A 33 -5.24 -13.86 10.79
C GLU A 33 -5.41 -12.70 9.80
N SER A 34 -5.90 -11.59 10.35
CA SER A 34 -5.95 -10.29 9.68
C SER A 34 -5.00 -9.34 10.41
N VAL A 35 -3.86 -9.04 9.79
CA VAL A 35 -2.75 -8.32 10.42
C VAL A 35 -2.50 -7.00 9.69
N GLY A 36 -2.56 -5.90 10.44
CA GLY A 36 -2.16 -4.59 9.99
C GLY A 36 -0.67 -4.34 10.26
N ILE A 37 0.07 -3.88 9.27
CA ILE A 37 1.46 -3.47 9.39
C ILE A 37 1.49 -1.94 9.31
N VAL A 38 1.85 -1.29 10.40
CA VAL A 38 1.87 0.17 10.49
C VAL A 38 3.27 0.69 10.83
N GLY A 39 3.54 1.94 10.49
CA GLY A 39 4.83 2.57 10.73
C GLY A 39 5.03 3.77 9.80
N ALA A 40 5.96 4.65 10.13
CA ALA A 40 6.30 5.81 9.33
C ALA A 40 6.80 5.41 7.91
N ASN A 41 6.84 6.38 6.99
CA ASN A 41 7.45 6.17 5.68
C ASN A 41 8.92 5.75 5.84
N GLY A 42 9.36 4.78 5.03
CA GLY A 42 10.70 4.21 5.13
C GLY A 42 10.93 3.23 6.28
N SER A 43 9.91 2.88 7.08
CA SER A 43 10.05 1.92 8.19
C SER A 43 10.30 0.47 7.77
N GLY A 44 10.13 0.12 6.48
CA GLY A 44 10.34 -1.23 5.95
C GLY A 44 9.08 -2.02 5.61
N LYS A 45 7.87 -1.42 5.69
CA LYS A 45 6.57 -2.08 5.42
C LYS A 45 6.51 -2.73 4.04
N SER A 46 6.68 -1.95 2.97
CA SER A 46 6.63 -2.46 1.59
C SER A 46 7.70 -3.53 1.34
N THR A 47 8.90 -3.35 1.93
CA THR A 47 9.98 -4.33 1.84
C THR A 47 9.59 -5.66 2.50
N LEU A 48 8.95 -5.63 3.67
CA LEU A 48 8.40 -6.81 4.33
C LEU A 48 7.38 -7.51 3.43
N LEU A 49 6.42 -6.76 2.85
CA LEU A 49 5.39 -7.31 1.97
C LEU A 49 6.00 -7.95 0.73
N MET A 50 7.01 -7.33 0.11
CA MET A 50 7.72 -7.88 -1.05
C MET A 50 8.50 -9.16 -0.72
N HIS A 51 8.96 -9.33 0.51
CA HIS A 51 9.55 -10.59 0.95
C HIS A 51 8.49 -11.67 1.16
N THR A 52 7.27 -11.31 1.60
CA THR A 52 6.21 -12.29 1.85
C THR A 52 5.83 -13.06 0.57
N ASN A 53 5.83 -12.41 -0.61
CA ASN A 53 5.52 -13.08 -1.88
C ASN A 53 6.76 -13.53 -2.67
N GLY A 54 7.97 -13.42 -2.11
CA GLY A 54 9.22 -13.81 -2.76
C GLY A 54 9.63 -12.90 -3.93
N PHE A 55 9.14 -11.66 -3.98
CA PHE A 55 9.67 -10.65 -4.90
C PHE A 55 11.10 -10.27 -4.50
N LEU A 56 11.33 -10.06 -3.20
CA LEU A 56 12.64 -9.93 -2.59
C LEU A 56 12.98 -11.21 -1.81
N LEU A 57 14.28 -11.51 -1.71
CA LEU A 57 14.79 -12.62 -0.90
C LEU A 57 15.65 -12.07 0.24
N PRO A 58 15.61 -12.67 1.44
CA PRO A 58 16.41 -12.21 2.56
C PRO A 58 17.90 -12.36 2.29
N GLN A 59 18.70 -11.40 2.75
CA GLN A 59 20.17 -11.48 2.70
C GLN A 59 20.72 -12.32 3.86
N SER A 60 20.07 -12.25 5.02
CA SER A 60 20.30 -13.15 6.15
C SER A 60 19.01 -13.40 6.92
N GLY A 61 19.01 -14.39 7.81
CA GLY A 61 17.80 -14.89 8.44
C GLY A 61 17.04 -15.87 7.54
N SER A 62 15.77 -16.11 7.84
CA SER A 62 14.93 -17.01 7.04
C SER A 62 13.47 -16.56 7.01
N ILE A 63 12.80 -16.90 5.91
CA ILE A 63 11.36 -16.69 5.73
C ILE A 63 10.74 -18.04 5.35
N THR A 64 9.63 -18.38 6.00
CA THR A 64 8.85 -19.59 5.71
C THR A 64 7.42 -19.18 5.39
N ILE A 65 6.88 -19.69 4.28
CA ILE A 65 5.50 -19.47 3.84
C ILE A 65 4.81 -20.84 3.74
N GLY A 66 3.80 -21.07 4.58
CA GLY A 66 3.26 -22.40 4.79
C GLY A 66 4.37 -23.33 5.29
N ASP A 67 4.59 -24.43 4.56
CA ASP A 67 5.64 -25.42 4.88
C ASP A 67 6.94 -25.20 4.10
N GLN A 68 7.06 -24.10 3.35
CA GLN A 68 8.16 -23.87 2.42
C GLN A 68 9.05 -22.72 2.90
N LYS A 69 10.36 -23.01 3.04
CA LYS A 69 11.37 -21.96 3.20
C LYS A 69 11.50 -21.21 1.88
N LEU A 70 11.42 -19.87 1.98
CA LEU A 70 11.56 -18.98 0.82
C LEU A 70 13.02 -18.92 0.36
N ASP A 71 13.25 -19.32 -0.88
CA ASP A 71 14.52 -19.20 -1.59
C ASP A 71 14.30 -19.04 -3.12
N ARG A 72 15.38 -19.04 -3.88
CA ARG A 72 15.31 -18.92 -5.38
C ARG A 72 14.55 -20.07 -6.04
N LYS A 73 14.51 -21.25 -5.43
CA LYS A 73 13.86 -22.44 -6.01
C LYS A 73 12.37 -22.48 -5.66
N THR A 74 12.02 -22.09 -4.44
CA THR A 74 10.66 -22.18 -3.91
C THR A 74 9.81 -20.94 -4.18
N ARG A 75 10.40 -19.81 -4.58
CA ARG A 75 9.69 -18.54 -4.76
C ARG A 75 8.51 -18.60 -5.74
N GLN A 76 8.56 -19.47 -6.76
CA GLN A 76 7.45 -19.59 -7.70
C GLN A 76 6.24 -20.27 -7.05
N GLU A 77 6.47 -21.30 -6.23
CA GLU A 77 5.41 -21.95 -5.47
C GLU A 77 4.83 -21.02 -4.38
N VAL A 78 5.69 -20.21 -3.73
CA VAL A 78 5.24 -19.18 -2.78
C VAL A 78 4.31 -18.18 -3.48
N ARG A 79 4.63 -17.72 -4.69
CA ARG A 79 3.80 -16.78 -5.45
C ARG A 79 2.42 -17.31 -5.83
N LYS A 80 2.25 -18.60 -5.91
CA LYS A 80 0.92 -19.22 -6.13
C LYS A 80 0.03 -19.11 -4.88
N LYS A 81 0.66 -19.10 -3.69
CA LYS A 81 -0.03 -19.04 -2.40
C LYS A 81 -0.25 -17.61 -1.90
N VAL A 82 0.59 -16.68 -2.32
CA VAL A 82 0.60 -15.29 -1.82
C VAL A 82 0.24 -14.34 -2.94
N GLY A 83 -0.95 -13.79 -2.87
CA GLY A 83 -1.37 -12.70 -3.74
C GLY A 83 -0.91 -11.34 -3.20
N LEU A 84 -0.18 -10.57 -4.01
CA LEU A 84 0.28 -9.23 -3.67
C LEU A 84 -0.46 -8.18 -4.49
N ILE A 85 -1.02 -7.20 -3.80
CA ILE A 85 -1.65 -6.02 -4.40
C ILE A 85 -0.73 -4.83 -4.15
N PHE A 86 -0.31 -4.17 -5.24
CA PHE A 86 0.56 -3.01 -5.21
C PHE A 86 -0.20 -1.75 -4.81
N GLN A 87 0.52 -0.78 -4.27
CA GLN A 87 -0.01 0.54 -3.88
C GLN A 87 -0.64 1.26 -5.08
N ASN A 88 0.03 1.25 -6.23
CA ASN A 88 -0.49 1.85 -7.45
C ASN A 88 -1.06 0.76 -8.36
N PRO A 89 -2.38 0.74 -8.63
CA PRO A 89 -3.00 -0.25 -9.51
C PRO A 89 -2.49 -0.18 -10.97
N ASP A 90 -1.97 0.96 -11.43
CA ASP A 90 -1.38 1.09 -12.77
C ASP A 90 -0.08 0.29 -12.94
N ASP A 91 0.60 -0.07 -11.84
CA ASP A 91 1.76 -0.97 -11.87
C ASP A 91 1.37 -2.44 -12.00
N GLN A 92 0.07 -2.75 -11.85
CA GLN A 92 -0.46 -4.11 -11.85
C GLN A 92 -1.36 -4.40 -13.07
N LEU A 93 -2.07 -3.38 -13.58
CA LEU A 93 -2.99 -3.51 -14.71
C LEU A 93 -2.30 -3.07 -16.00
N PHE A 94 -2.07 -4.02 -16.92
CA PHE A 94 -1.27 -3.80 -18.13
C PHE A 94 -1.83 -4.46 -19.39
N MET A 95 -2.91 -5.23 -19.27
CA MET A 95 -3.52 -5.95 -20.37
C MET A 95 -4.52 -5.06 -21.15
N PRO A 96 -4.92 -5.46 -22.39
CA PRO A 96 -5.86 -4.67 -23.18
C PRO A 96 -7.24 -4.50 -22.56
N THR A 97 -7.74 -5.51 -21.83
CA THR A 97 -9.05 -5.48 -21.17
C THR A 97 -8.94 -5.87 -19.69
N VAL A 98 -9.94 -5.48 -18.91
CA VAL A 98 -10.12 -5.92 -17.52
C VAL A 98 -10.18 -7.45 -17.41
N PHE A 99 -10.90 -8.08 -18.36
CA PHE A 99 -10.95 -9.55 -18.43
C PHE A 99 -9.55 -10.16 -18.52
N ASP A 100 -8.73 -9.65 -19.43
CA ASP A 100 -7.37 -10.18 -19.66
C ASP A 100 -6.47 -9.98 -18.45
N ASP A 101 -6.54 -8.82 -17.74
CA ASP A 101 -5.80 -8.60 -16.53
C ASP A 101 -6.18 -9.58 -15.42
N VAL A 102 -7.48 -9.82 -15.23
CA VAL A 102 -7.95 -10.75 -14.19
C VAL A 102 -7.67 -12.21 -14.59
N ALA A 103 -7.72 -12.54 -15.88
CA ALA A 103 -7.42 -13.88 -16.40
C ALA A 103 -5.92 -14.22 -16.35
N PHE A 104 -5.04 -13.22 -16.31
CA PHE A 104 -3.59 -13.41 -16.40
C PHE A 104 -3.05 -14.35 -15.33
N GLY A 105 -3.47 -14.18 -14.08
CA GLY A 105 -3.07 -15.03 -12.96
C GLY A 105 -3.52 -16.49 -13.13
N PRO A 106 -4.82 -16.76 -13.27
CA PRO A 106 -5.37 -18.10 -13.53
C PRO A 106 -4.76 -18.82 -14.73
N LEU A 107 -4.50 -18.10 -15.84
CA LEU A 107 -3.82 -18.67 -17.02
C LEU A 107 -2.39 -19.12 -16.67
N ASN A 108 -1.63 -18.31 -15.94
CA ASN A 108 -0.27 -18.65 -15.51
C ASN A 108 -0.23 -19.82 -14.50
N LEU A 109 -1.33 -20.06 -13.78
CA LEU A 109 -1.50 -21.25 -12.94
C LEU A 109 -1.81 -22.51 -13.76
N GLY A 110 -2.02 -22.40 -15.08
CA GLY A 110 -2.31 -23.51 -15.98
C GLY A 110 -3.74 -24.01 -15.92
N LEU A 111 -4.69 -23.17 -15.47
CA LEU A 111 -6.10 -23.54 -15.44
C LEU A 111 -6.69 -23.66 -16.86
N SER A 112 -7.70 -24.53 -17.01
CA SER A 112 -8.42 -24.66 -18.29
C SER A 112 -9.17 -23.35 -18.64
N PRO A 113 -9.42 -23.09 -19.95
CA PRO A 113 -10.11 -21.88 -20.37
C PRO A 113 -11.48 -21.70 -19.71
N ASP A 114 -12.21 -22.76 -19.46
CA ASP A 114 -13.52 -22.70 -18.77
C ASP A 114 -13.33 -22.27 -17.32
N ARG A 115 -12.36 -22.87 -16.61
CA ARG A 115 -12.07 -22.51 -15.23
C ARG A 115 -11.55 -21.08 -15.09
N VAL A 116 -10.75 -20.60 -16.04
CA VAL A 116 -10.31 -19.21 -16.11
C VAL A 116 -11.51 -18.28 -16.19
N ARG A 117 -12.47 -18.55 -17.10
CA ARG A 117 -13.71 -17.72 -17.21
C ARG A 117 -14.51 -17.69 -15.91
N GLU A 118 -14.64 -18.82 -15.23
CA GLU A 118 -15.32 -18.90 -13.93
C GLU A 118 -14.60 -18.04 -12.89
N CYS A 119 -13.27 -18.21 -12.71
CA CYS A 119 -12.49 -17.43 -11.77
C CYS A 119 -12.57 -15.91 -12.02
N VAL A 120 -12.50 -15.50 -13.30
CA VAL A 120 -12.64 -14.08 -13.69
C VAL A 120 -14.01 -13.55 -13.34
N HIS A 121 -15.07 -14.30 -13.67
CA HIS A 121 -16.44 -13.91 -13.38
C HIS A 121 -16.66 -13.73 -11.87
N GLU A 122 -16.30 -14.75 -11.08
CA GLU A 122 -16.43 -14.73 -9.61
C GLU A 122 -15.64 -13.57 -8.99
N ALA A 123 -14.41 -13.34 -9.45
CA ALA A 123 -13.56 -12.27 -8.94
C ALA A 123 -14.13 -10.88 -9.25
N LEU A 124 -14.54 -10.64 -10.51
CA LEU A 124 -15.13 -9.35 -10.92
C LEU A 124 -16.51 -9.10 -10.27
N GLU A 125 -17.32 -10.13 -10.06
CA GLU A 125 -18.56 -10.03 -9.31
C GLU A 125 -18.31 -9.65 -7.86
N THR A 126 -17.33 -10.29 -7.22
CA THR A 126 -16.93 -10.05 -5.81
C THR A 126 -16.55 -8.57 -5.58
N VAL A 127 -15.88 -7.94 -6.53
CA VAL A 127 -15.48 -6.53 -6.42
C VAL A 127 -16.49 -5.56 -7.06
N GLY A 128 -17.63 -6.06 -7.59
CA GLY A 128 -18.68 -5.24 -8.23
C GLY A 128 -18.28 -4.64 -9.57
N CYS A 129 -17.31 -5.26 -10.28
CA CYS A 129 -16.76 -4.76 -11.54
C CYS A 129 -17.10 -5.62 -12.77
N LEU A 130 -18.04 -6.58 -12.67
CA LEU A 130 -18.37 -7.50 -13.75
C LEU A 130 -18.76 -6.77 -15.07
N GLY A 131 -19.51 -5.68 -14.98
CA GLY A 131 -19.90 -4.86 -16.15
C GLY A 131 -18.75 -4.08 -16.81
N LEU A 132 -17.52 -4.17 -16.27
CA LEU A 132 -16.31 -3.51 -16.78
C LEU A 132 -15.38 -4.47 -17.53
N SER A 133 -15.72 -5.75 -17.61
CA SER A 133 -14.89 -6.85 -18.13
C SER A 133 -14.20 -6.54 -19.46
N GLU A 134 -14.96 -5.99 -20.44
CA GLU A 134 -14.46 -5.67 -21.78
C GLU A 134 -13.79 -4.29 -21.89
N LYS A 135 -13.77 -3.51 -20.81
CA LYS A 135 -13.18 -2.17 -20.85
C LYS A 135 -11.67 -2.21 -20.72
N PRO A 136 -10.95 -1.30 -21.41
CA PRO A 136 -9.53 -1.09 -21.16
C PRO A 136 -9.29 -0.51 -19.74
N PRO A 137 -8.29 -0.98 -18.99
CA PRO A 137 -8.01 -0.50 -17.62
C PRO A 137 -7.78 1.00 -17.52
N HIS A 138 -7.18 1.63 -18.54
CA HIS A 138 -6.91 3.06 -18.53
C HIS A 138 -8.20 3.94 -18.65
N HIS A 139 -9.35 3.36 -18.96
CA HIS A 139 -10.65 4.04 -18.94
C HIS A 139 -11.37 3.95 -17.59
N LEU A 140 -10.76 3.29 -16.59
CA LEU A 140 -11.36 3.12 -15.28
C LEU A 140 -11.02 4.30 -14.36
N SER A 141 -11.94 4.60 -13.42
CA SER A 141 -11.62 5.49 -12.31
C SER A 141 -10.60 4.83 -11.36
N GLY A 142 -9.90 5.63 -10.53
CA GLY A 142 -8.94 5.10 -9.55
C GLY A 142 -9.53 4.01 -8.67
N GLY A 143 -10.73 4.20 -8.13
CA GLY A 143 -11.43 3.19 -7.34
C GLY A 143 -11.77 1.92 -8.11
N GLN A 144 -12.16 2.04 -9.39
CA GLN A 144 -12.39 0.89 -10.26
C GLN A 144 -11.10 0.14 -10.57
N LYS A 145 -9.99 0.85 -10.83
CA LYS A 145 -8.67 0.23 -11.03
C LYS A 145 -8.24 -0.57 -9.80
N SER A 146 -8.37 0.00 -8.61
CA SER A 146 -8.04 -0.70 -7.36
C SER A 146 -8.90 -1.95 -7.16
N ALA A 147 -10.21 -1.86 -7.44
CA ALA A 147 -11.10 -3.02 -7.36
C ALA A 147 -10.71 -4.12 -8.36
N VAL A 148 -10.38 -3.76 -9.61
CA VAL A 148 -9.93 -4.71 -10.65
C VAL A 148 -8.56 -5.30 -10.28
N ALA A 149 -7.61 -4.53 -9.73
CA ALA A 149 -6.33 -5.04 -9.26
C ALA A 149 -6.51 -6.09 -8.14
N ILE A 150 -7.47 -5.87 -7.24
CA ILE A 150 -7.85 -6.86 -6.23
C ILE A 150 -8.46 -8.10 -6.91
N ALA A 151 -9.38 -7.92 -7.88
CA ALA A 151 -9.98 -9.02 -8.62
C ALA A 151 -8.92 -9.89 -9.31
N ALA A 152 -7.91 -9.28 -9.95
CA ALA A 152 -6.81 -9.98 -10.60
C ALA A 152 -6.02 -10.89 -9.63
N VAL A 153 -5.93 -10.49 -8.37
CA VAL A 153 -5.26 -11.30 -7.34
C VAL A 153 -6.18 -12.37 -6.78
N ILE A 154 -7.42 -12.03 -6.39
CA ILE A 154 -8.33 -13.02 -5.79
C ILE A 154 -8.79 -14.10 -6.79
N ALA A 155 -8.75 -13.83 -8.10
CA ALA A 155 -9.01 -14.81 -9.14
C ALA A 155 -8.05 -16.02 -9.09
N MET A 156 -6.85 -15.84 -8.55
CA MET A 156 -5.89 -16.91 -8.30
C MET A 156 -6.20 -17.74 -7.04
N GLN A 157 -7.17 -17.34 -6.24
CA GLN A 157 -7.56 -17.95 -4.96
C GLN A 157 -6.35 -18.15 -4.01
N PRO A 158 -5.59 -17.10 -3.68
CA PRO A 158 -4.42 -17.21 -2.83
C PRO A 158 -4.77 -17.55 -1.38
N ASP A 159 -3.89 -18.29 -0.68
CA ASP A 159 -4.02 -18.59 0.75
C ASP A 159 -3.80 -17.33 1.61
N ILE A 160 -2.97 -16.41 1.11
CA ILE A 160 -2.55 -15.19 1.79
C ILE A 160 -2.74 -14.01 0.86
N LEU A 161 -3.45 -12.98 1.32
CA LEU A 161 -3.60 -11.71 0.61
C LEU A 161 -2.72 -10.64 1.28
N VAL A 162 -1.81 -10.09 0.50
CA VAL A 162 -0.87 -9.04 0.94
C VAL A 162 -1.18 -7.76 0.20
N MET A 163 -1.34 -6.65 0.91
CA MET A 163 -1.73 -5.37 0.32
C MET A 163 -0.86 -4.24 0.84
N ASP A 164 -0.31 -3.45 -0.08
CA ASP A 164 0.46 -2.25 0.22
C ASP A 164 -0.39 -1.02 -0.06
N GLU A 165 -0.75 -0.26 0.98
CA GLU A 165 -1.53 0.98 0.93
C GLU A 165 -2.80 0.89 0.04
N PRO A 166 -3.69 -0.11 0.23
CA PRO A 166 -4.75 -0.41 -0.72
C PRO A 166 -5.83 0.68 -0.82
N ALA A 167 -5.87 1.64 0.10
CA ALA A 167 -6.86 2.72 0.13
C ALA A 167 -6.29 4.11 -0.22
N SER A 168 -4.99 4.24 -0.51
CA SER A 168 -4.28 5.52 -0.63
C SER A 168 -4.83 6.48 -1.70
N HIS A 169 -5.47 5.96 -2.75
CA HIS A 169 -5.99 6.74 -3.87
C HIS A 169 -7.51 6.62 -4.04
N LEU A 170 -8.20 6.12 -3.00
CA LEU A 170 -9.63 5.87 -3.07
C LEU A 170 -10.44 7.07 -2.54
N ASP A 171 -11.51 7.41 -3.25
CA ASP A 171 -12.56 8.26 -2.71
C ASP A 171 -13.28 7.56 -1.54
N PRO A 172 -14.02 8.30 -0.68
CA PRO A 172 -14.65 7.74 0.52
C PRO A 172 -15.60 6.57 0.24
N LYS A 173 -16.29 6.56 -0.90
CA LYS A 173 -17.23 5.50 -1.29
C LYS A 173 -16.47 4.23 -1.68
N SER A 174 -15.44 4.37 -2.51
CA SER A 174 -14.56 3.28 -2.93
C SER A 174 -13.78 2.70 -1.74
N ARG A 175 -13.29 3.55 -0.82
CA ARG A 175 -12.67 3.10 0.44
C ARG A 175 -13.63 2.26 1.27
N ARG A 176 -14.88 2.67 1.44
CA ARG A 176 -15.90 1.89 2.18
C ARG A 176 -16.18 0.55 1.50
N ALA A 177 -16.28 0.52 0.17
CA ALA A 177 -16.46 -0.72 -0.58
C ALA A 177 -15.28 -1.68 -0.38
N LEU A 178 -14.05 -1.17 -0.40
CA LEU A 178 -12.84 -1.95 -0.09
C LEU A 178 -12.88 -2.54 1.32
N ILE A 179 -13.20 -1.74 2.34
CA ILE A 179 -13.32 -2.22 3.73
C ILE A 179 -14.33 -3.37 3.81
N ASN A 180 -15.53 -3.19 3.22
CA ASN A 180 -16.56 -4.22 3.22
C ASN A 180 -16.09 -5.50 2.53
N LEU A 181 -15.41 -5.39 1.40
CA LEU A 181 -14.79 -6.53 0.71
C LEU A 181 -13.81 -7.27 1.62
N LEU A 182 -12.89 -6.54 2.24
CA LEU A 182 -11.84 -7.10 3.10
C LEU A 182 -12.39 -7.74 4.38
N MET A 183 -13.48 -7.20 4.94
CA MET A 183 -14.16 -7.80 6.09
C MET A 183 -14.76 -9.18 5.77
N HIS A 184 -15.23 -9.39 4.54
CA HIS A 184 -15.81 -10.66 4.10
C HIS A 184 -14.77 -11.65 3.55
N PHE A 185 -13.53 -11.23 3.38
CA PHE A 185 -12.45 -12.10 2.94
C PHE A 185 -11.90 -12.91 4.12
N HIS A 186 -12.11 -14.23 4.13
CA HIS A 186 -11.82 -15.09 5.29
C HIS A 186 -10.41 -15.68 5.34
N HIS A 187 -9.60 -15.51 4.28
CA HIS A 187 -8.22 -15.98 4.26
C HIS A 187 -7.29 -15.04 5.03
N THR A 188 -6.04 -15.47 5.21
CA THR A 188 -5.02 -14.63 5.87
C THR A 188 -4.81 -13.33 5.10
N LYS A 189 -4.83 -12.20 5.81
CA LYS A 189 -4.61 -10.85 5.24
C LYS A 189 -3.46 -10.17 5.95
N ILE A 190 -2.58 -9.56 5.17
CA ILE A 190 -1.48 -8.71 5.66
C ILE A 190 -1.61 -7.36 4.94
N ILE A 191 -1.95 -6.32 5.68
CA ILE A 191 -2.23 -5.00 5.11
C ILE A 191 -1.25 -4.00 5.68
N ALA A 192 -0.36 -3.46 4.84
CA ALA A 192 0.43 -2.29 5.22
C ALA A 192 -0.37 -1.03 4.89
N SER A 193 -0.54 -0.14 5.87
CA SER A 193 -1.20 1.13 5.65
C SER A 193 -0.81 2.19 6.67
N HIS A 194 -0.85 3.45 6.23
CA HIS A 194 -0.84 4.63 7.08
C HIS A 194 -2.28 5.07 7.48
N ASP A 195 -3.31 4.51 6.84
CA ASP A 195 -4.71 4.69 7.22
C ASP A 195 -5.04 3.77 8.41
N LEU A 196 -4.85 4.31 9.62
CA LEU A 196 -5.04 3.55 10.86
C LEU A 196 -6.51 3.20 11.12
N ASP A 197 -7.46 3.98 10.56
CA ASP A 197 -8.88 3.65 10.63
C ASP A 197 -9.21 2.42 9.76
N LEU A 198 -8.57 2.27 8.59
CA LEU A 198 -8.67 1.05 7.79
C LEU A 198 -8.16 -0.17 8.57
N ILE A 199 -7.02 -0.01 9.26
CA ILE A 199 -6.46 -1.11 10.07
C ILE A 199 -7.40 -1.48 11.22
N LEU A 200 -7.99 -0.52 11.92
CA LEU A 200 -9.00 -0.76 12.97
C LEU A 200 -10.23 -1.49 12.43
N ASP A 201 -10.73 -1.08 11.27
CA ASP A 201 -11.95 -1.65 10.67
C ASP A 201 -11.72 -3.11 10.19
N VAL A 202 -10.52 -3.44 9.70
CA VAL A 202 -10.26 -4.70 8.97
C VAL A 202 -9.39 -5.69 9.73
N CYS A 203 -8.41 -5.20 10.51
CA CYS A 203 -7.37 -6.03 11.12
C CYS A 203 -7.61 -6.23 12.62
N LYS A 204 -7.56 -7.47 13.08
CA LYS A 204 -7.66 -7.78 14.51
C LYS A 204 -6.34 -7.61 15.26
N ARG A 205 -5.22 -7.66 14.55
CA ARG A 205 -3.86 -7.54 15.07
C ARG A 205 -3.11 -6.45 14.32
N CYS A 206 -2.35 -5.66 15.04
CA CYS A 206 -1.53 -4.59 14.52
C CYS A 206 -0.07 -4.79 14.92
N VAL A 207 0.83 -4.65 13.96
CA VAL A 207 2.28 -4.73 14.15
C VAL A 207 2.88 -3.37 13.76
N ILE A 208 3.60 -2.76 14.69
CA ILE A 208 4.30 -1.48 14.45
C ILE A 208 5.72 -1.77 14.04
N ILE A 209 6.11 -1.26 12.86
CA ILE A 209 7.48 -1.37 12.34
C ILE A 209 8.17 -0.02 12.35
N LYS A 210 9.41 0.01 12.86
CA LYS A 210 10.31 1.16 12.84
C LYS A 210 11.72 0.71 12.51
N GLU A 211 12.36 1.38 11.55
CA GLU A 211 13.75 1.08 11.14
C GLU A 211 13.99 -0.40 10.80
N GLY A 212 13.02 -1.04 10.15
CA GLY A 212 13.11 -2.44 9.75
C GLY A 212 12.97 -3.46 10.89
N ARG A 213 12.44 -3.06 12.04
CA ARG A 213 12.22 -3.93 13.23
C ARG A 213 10.76 -3.88 13.67
N VAL A 214 10.29 -4.98 14.24
CA VAL A 214 9.02 -4.99 14.96
C VAL A 214 9.24 -4.34 16.33
N ILE A 215 8.51 -3.25 16.59
CA ILE A 215 8.58 -2.50 17.84
C ILE A 215 7.47 -2.91 18.80
N ALA A 216 6.29 -3.16 18.25
CA ALA A 216 5.14 -3.59 19.03
C ALA A 216 4.23 -4.48 18.19
N ASP A 217 3.51 -5.38 18.83
CA ASP A 217 2.67 -6.42 18.22
C ASP A 217 1.56 -6.79 19.19
N GLY A 218 0.31 -6.62 18.78
CA GLY A 218 -0.84 -6.87 19.65
C GLY A 218 -2.19 -6.61 18.99
N PRO A 219 -3.29 -6.68 19.76
CA PRO A 219 -4.62 -6.37 19.27
C PRO A 219 -4.71 -4.95 18.71
N SER A 220 -5.35 -4.79 17.54
CA SER A 220 -5.41 -3.48 16.85
C SER A 220 -6.06 -2.39 17.72
N GLU A 221 -7.12 -2.71 18.45
CA GLU A 221 -7.80 -1.74 19.31
C GLU A 221 -6.89 -1.23 20.44
N GLU A 222 -6.11 -2.11 21.09
CA GLU A 222 -5.17 -1.74 22.15
C GLU A 222 -4.01 -0.92 21.62
N MET A 223 -3.42 -1.38 20.50
CA MET A 223 -2.26 -0.76 19.89
C MET A 223 -2.57 0.63 19.37
N LEU A 224 -3.68 0.77 18.64
CA LEU A 224 -4.05 2.00 17.95
C LEU A 224 -4.81 3.00 18.84
N SER A 225 -5.23 2.61 20.05
CA SER A 225 -5.73 3.53 21.08
C SER A 225 -4.62 4.06 22.00
N ASN A 226 -3.44 3.48 21.98
CA ASN A 226 -2.32 3.89 22.81
C ASN A 226 -1.57 5.07 22.18
N ARG A 227 -2.04 6.31 22.49
CA ARG A 227 -1.47 7.57 21.99
C ARG A 227 0.05 7.63 22.17
N ARG A 228 0.55 7.30 23.36
CA ARG A 228 1.97 7.38 23.67
C ARG A 228 2.81 6.46 22.78
N LEU A 229 2.36 5.22 22.61
CA LEU A 229 3.02 4.24 21.73
C LEU A 229 3.10 4.75 20.30
N LEU A 230 2.01 5.33 19.78
CA LEU A 230 1.96 5.86 18.43
C LEU A 230 2.89 7.06 18.26
N GLU A 231 2.83 8.06 19.16
CA GLU A 231 3.66 9.27 19.09
C GLU A 231 5.17 8.94 19.19
N GLU A 232 5.59 8.01 20.06
CA GLU A 232 6.98 7.54 20.16
C GLU A 232 7.47 6.87 18.86
N ASN A 233 6.55 6.42 18.00
CA ASN A 233 6.84 5.79 16.72
C ASN A 233 6.47 6.64 15.50
N ASN A 234 6.31 7.97 15.68
CA ASN A 234 5.95 8.93 14.64
C ASN A 234 4.63 8.60 13.95
N LEU A 235 3.66 8.11 14.70
CA LEU A 235 2.30 7.83 14.27
C LEU A 235 1.33 8.68 15.09
N GLU A 236 0.16 8.98 14.53
CA GLU A 236 -0.94 9.66 15.21
C GLU A 236 -2.05 8.67 15.56
N LEU A 237 -2.95 9.05 16.47
CA LEU A 237 -4.17 8.28 16.70
C LEU A 237 -5.00 8.18 15.41
N PRO A 238 -5.72 7.06 15.18
CA PRO A 238 -6.77 6.99 14.16
C PRO A 238 -7.72 8.19 14.26
N LEU A 239 -8.15 8.73 13.13
CA LEU A 239 -9.05 9.89 13.11
C LEU A 239 -10.35 9.64 13.89
N SER A 240 -10.85 8.41 13.86
CA SER A 240 -12.04 8.00 14.62
C SER A 240 -11.85 8.04 16.14
N LEU A 241 -10.62 7.88 16.62
CA LEU A 241 -10.27 7.89 18.04
C LEU A 241 -9.77 9.26 18.54
N GLN A 242 -9.51 10.19 17.63
CA GLN A 242 -9.20 11.55 18.00
C GLN A 242 -10.47 12.22 18.56
N LYS A 243 -10.43 12.63 19.84
CA LYS A 243 -11.53 13.43 20.38
C LYS A 243 -11.61 14.72 19.55
N ARG A 244 -12.76 14.99 18.98
CA ARG A 244 -13.06 16.32 18.44
C ARG A 244 -13.21 17.24 19.65
N ASP A 245 -12.11 17.81 20.11
CA ASP A 245 -12.15 18.88 21.12
C ASP A 245 -12.74 20.13 20.43
N PHE A 246 -14.07 20.15 20.33
CA PHE A 246 -14.81 21.39 20.12
C PHE A 246 -14.81 22.21 21.43
N SER A 247 -13.62 22.49 21.97
CA SER A 247 -13.48 23.49 22.99
C SER A 247 -13.54 24.87 22.32
N PRO A 248 -14.13 25.93 22.96
CA PRO A 248 -14.15 27.27 22.40
C PRO A 248 -12.77 27.97 22.39
N GLY A 249 -11.70 27.24 22.27
CA GLY A 249 -10.31 27.61 22.02
C GLY A 249 -9.71 26.92 20.79
N GLY A 250 -10.56 26.39 19.91
CA GLY A 250 -10.18 25.54 18.76
C GLY A 250 -9.36 26.19 17.65
N ASP A 251 -9.24 27.53 17.64
CA ASP A 251 -8.47 28.24 16.61
C ASP A 251 -6.98 27.87 16.65
N MET A 252 -6.41 27.61 17.81
CA MET A 252 -4.99 27.31 17.95
C MET A 252 -4.65 25.86 17.50
N TYR A 253 -5.55 24.91 17.71
CA TYR A 253 -5.37 23.53 17.25
C TYR A 253 -5.54 23.40 15.72
N GLU A 254 -6.56 24.03 15.15
CA GLU A 254 -6.77 24.07 13.70
C GLU A 254 -5.62 24.81 13.00
N ILE A 255 -5.08 25.87 13.58
CA ILE A 255 -3.91 26.58 13.08
C ILE A 255 -2.66 25.68 13.14
N THR A 256 -2.45 24.94 14.22
CA THR A 256 -1.33 23.99 14.34
C THR A 256 -1.45 22.86 13.30
N LYS A 257 -2.65 22.33 13.09
CA LYS A 257 -2.92 21.32 12.06
C LYS A 257 -2.69 21.87 10.66
N LEU A 258 -3.15 23.08 10.39
CA LEU A 258 -2.90 23.79 9.13
C LEU A 258 -1.41 24.00 8.90
N HIS A 259 -0.65 24.36 9.92
CA HIS A 259 0.81 24.50 9.86
C HIS A 259 1.47 23.18 9.39
N HIS A 260 1.08 22.02 9.97
CA HIS A 260 1.61 20.71 9.56
C HIS A 260 1.20 20.34 8.12
N LEU A 261 -0.05 20.60 7.73
CA LEU A 261 -0.52 20.34 6.36
C LEU A 261 0.22 21.19 5.33
N LEU A 262 0.46 22.46 5.62
CA LEU A 262 1.22 23.37 4.76
C LEU A 262 2.66 22.88 4.57
N GLY A 263 3.29 22.37 5.64
CA GLY A 263 4.63 21.75 5.56
C GLY A 263 4.65 20.54 4.64
N HIS A 264 3.71 19.64 4.83
CA HIS A 264 3.57 18.44 3.98
C HIS A 264 3.31 18.81 2.51
N TRP A 265 2.46 19.78 2.24
CA TRP A 265 2.20 20.24 0.87
C TRP A 265 3.43 20.87 0.21
N ALA A 266 4.24 21.64 0.96
CA ALA A 266 5.49 22.20 0.44
C ALA A 266 6.50 21.09 0.07
N GLU A 267 6.67 20.08 0.92
CA GLU A 267 7.53 18.93 0.61
C GLU A 267 7.07 18.18 -0.64
N HIS A 268 5.78 17.89 -0.74
CA HIS A 268 5.19 17.17 -1.86
C HIS A 268 5.31 17.93 -3.18
N ASN A 269 5.12 19.25 -3.16
CA ASN A 269 5.32 20.12 -4.32
C ASN A 269 6.78 20.12 -4.81
N SER A 270 7.73 20.11 -3.90
CA SER A 270 9.14 20.05 -4.23
C SER A 270 9.51 18.79 -5.03
N GLU A 271 8.93 17.63 -4.66
CA GLU A 271 9.07 16.37 -5.40
C GLU A 271 8.43 16.44 -6.79
N HIS A 272 7.23 17.01 -6.89
CA HIS A 272 6.58 17.21 -8.18
C HIS A 272 7.37 18.13 -9.11
N ALA A 273 7.90 19.24 -8.60
CA ALA A 273 8.71 20.15 -9.39
C ALA A 273 9.97 19.45 -9.96
N LYS A 274 10.57 18.53 -9.21
CA LYS A 274 11.69 17.70 -9.69
C LYS A 274 11.24 16.79 -10.82
N THR A 275 10.12 16.10 -10.65
CA THR A 275 9.54 15.21 -11.65
C THR A 275 9.24 15.94 -12.96
N TYR A 276 8.66 17.15 -12.91
CA TYR A 276 8.38 17.95 -14.09
C TYR A 276 9.66 18.37 -14.83
N ARG A 277 10.74 18.72 -14.13
CA ARG A 277 12.04 19.01 -14.75
C ARG A 277 12.65 17.79 -15.45
N ASP A 278 12.51 16.61 -14.86
CA ASP A 278 13.03 15.37 -15.47
C ASP A 278 12.24 15.00 -16.74
N TRP A 279 10.93 15.17 -16.72
CA TRP A 279 10.09 15.00 -17.91
C TRP A 279 10.35 16.08 -18.98
N ALA A 280 10.67 17.31 -18.59
CA ALA A 280 11.07 18.36 -19.54
C ALA A 280 12.33 17.96 -20.31
N LYS A 281 13.38 17.47 -19.63
CA LYS A 281 14.59 16.95 -20.27
C LYS A 281 14.29 15.82 -21.25
N LYS A 282 13.38 14.92 -20.87
CA LYS A 282 12.96 13.80 -21.72
C LYS A 282 12.18 14.29 -22.95
N ALA A 283 11.29 15.25 -22.79
CA ALA A 283 10.56 15.87 -23.90
C ALA A 283 11.51 16.57 -24.88
N GLU A 284 12.52 17.28 -24.38
CA GLU A 284 13.55 17.94 -25.20
C GLU A 284 14.37 16.90 -26.00
N SER A 285 14.76 15.79 -25.35
CA SER A 285 15.47 14.68 -26.05
C SER A 285 14.64 14.01 -27.15
N LEU A 286 13.31 14.10 -27.07
CA LEU A 286 12.36 13.61 -28.06
C LEU A 286 11.99 14.67 -29.12
N GLY A 287 12.67 15.84 -29.14
CA GLY A 287 12.44 16.93 -30.09
C GLY A 287 11.18 17.77 -29.80
N ARG A 288 10.52 17.57 -28.66
CA ARG A 288 9.30 18.30 -28.28
C ARG A 288 9.62 19.51 -27.41
N LYS A 289 10.25 20.52 -27.99
CA LYS A 289 10.70 21.74 -27.31
C LYS A 289 9.56 22.52 -26.66
N ASP A 290 8.44 22.66 -27.34
CA ASP A 290 7.21 23.30 -26.87
C ASP A 290 6.71 22.66 -25.57
N LEU A 291 6.70 21.32 -25.51
CA LEU A 291 6.30 20.57 -24.33
C LEU A 291 7.34 20.70 -23.18
N ALA A 292 8.64 20.70 -23.54
CA ALA A 292 9.71 20.87 -22.55
C ALA A 292 9.63 22.24 -21.86
N GLU A 293 9.41 23.33 -22.64
CA GLU A 293 9.25 24.68 -22.08
C GLU A 293 8.01 24.78 -21.16
N LEU A 294 6.89 24.17 -21.54
CA LEU A 294 5.69 24.16 -20.70
C LEU A 294 5.93 23.41 -19.38
N LEU A 295 6.61 22.25 -19.41
CA LEU A 295 6.92 21.47 -18.22
C LEU A 295 7.91 22.21 -17.30
N LEU A 296 8.88 22.95 -17.84
CA LEU A 296 9.76 23.80 -17.04
C LEU A 296 9.00 24.91 -16.35
N ARG A 297 8.08 25.56 -17.06
CA ARG A 297 7.23 26.60 -16.49
C ARG A 297 6.34 26.05 -15.36
N ILE A 298 5.72 24.88 -15.53
CA ILE A 298 4.97 24.19 -14.48
C ILE A 298 5.86 23.95 -13.27
N ALA A 299 7.09 23.48 -13.46
CA ALA A 299 8.04 23.25 -12.38
C ALA A 299 8.39 24.53 -11.61
N GLU A 300 8.57 25.67 -12.32
CA GLU A 300 8.85 26.98 -11.72
C GLU A 300 7.66 27.50 -10.91
N GLU A 301 6.44 27.40 -11.45
CA GLU A 301 5.22 27.80 -10.75
C GLU A 301 4.97 26.93 -9.51
N THR A 302 5.27 25.63 -9.58
CA THR A 302 5.19 24.71 -8.45
C THR A 302 6.17 25.11 -7.33
N VAL A 303 7.41 25.45 -7.65
CA VAL A 303 8.38 25.97 -6.68
C VAL A 303 7.96 27.31 -6.10
N ALA A 304 7.34 28.19 -6.89
CA ALA A 304 6.81 29.46 -6.40
C ALA A 304 5.69 29.24 -5.36
N MET A 305 4.86 28.21 -5.54
CA MET A 305 3.85 27.84 -4.55
C MET A 305 4.44 27.37 -3.22
N ASP A 306 5.61 26.71 -3.21
CA ASP A 306 6.30 26.32 -1.99
C ASP A 306 6.63 27.54 -1.09
N LYS A 307 7.00 28.65 -1.72
CA LYS A 307 7.25 29.91 -0.99
C LYS A 307 5.98 30.43 -0.33
N LEU A 308 4.84 30.32 -1.01
CA LEU A 308 3.55 30.74 -0.44
C LEU A 308 3.14 29.83 0.73
N PHE A 309 3.35 28.52 0.63
CA PHE A 309 3.09 27.60 1.75
C PHE A 309 3.98 27.90 2.94
N ARG A 310 5.27 28.16 2.75
CA ARG A 310 6.19 28.55 3.84
C ARG A 310 5.77 29.87 4.50
N ASN A 311 5.38 30.87 3.71
CA ASN A 311 4.86 32.13 4.25
C ASN A 311 3.56 31.90 5.05
N ALA A 312 2.65 31.04 4.54
CA ALA A 312 1.44 30.69 5.27
C ALA A 312 1.74 29.93 6.59
N MET A 313 2.76 29.07 6.61
CA MET A 313 3.23 28.42 7.84
C MET A 313 3.74 29.43 8.88
N GLU A 314 4.43 30.50 8.46
CA GLU A 314 4.87 31.55 9.37
C GLU A 314 3.70 32.32 9.99
N LEU A 315 2.60 32.50 9.25
CA LEU A 315 1.37 33.11 9.74
C LEU A 315 0.56 32.19 10.67
N CYS A 316 0.85 30.90 10.70
CA CYS A 316 0.26 29.92 11.62
C CYS A 316 1.01 29.82 12.97
N ARG A 317 2.08 30.58 13.16
CA ARG A 317 2.84 30.69 14.43
C ARG A 317 2.29 31.83 15.29
#